data_1ee169c9c57a391dd8a5d6f4d34f39de
#
_entry.id   1ee169c9c57a391dd8a5d6f4d34f39de
#
_cell.length_a   1.000
_cell.length_b   1.000
_cell.length_c   1.000
_cell.angle_alpha   90.00
_cell.angle_beta   90.00
_cell.angle_gamma   90.00
#
_symmetry.space_group_name_H-M   'P 1'
#
loop_
_entity.id
_entity.type
_entity.pdbx_description
1 polymer ?
#
loop_
_entity_poly.entity_id
_entity_poly.type
_entity_poly.pdbx_seq_one_letter_code
_entity_poly.pdbx_strand_id
1 'polypeptide(L)'
;MRSRVIGGEYELTSVPEKAMLTEKYYKYASGRAALYQILMSIKLTTFKVWLPDWLCESMIDAVRKTGIAYSFYRLGNDLRMDVEQFVEENKLISENDAIVLVNYFGLVDMEQTIQQLRDKKVFSVIIEDDVQALFSFLDGKPHAADYRFTSLRKSIPAPDGGLVWTKHPMPVVSKENTFAPVKLKGALIKGGSKESDPDEAYLKCFEEGEELIEENYESVMSCESQSVFAGTNMEEVAQCRKRNAQYLTKELLELGIEPLLSLKNDCVPLFVPIAINDRDDLRRTLRQHAIFCPVHWPLREDMKHLGTGAFMAKHELSLVIDQRYMLEDMQCMMDVIKDWICK
;
A
#
# COMPACT_ATOMS: atom_id res chain seq x y z
N MET A 1 28.47 -16.22 8.64
CA MET A 1 27.40 -15.38 9.23
C MET A 1 26.15 -15.62 8.39
N ARG A 2 25.00 -15.93 9.00
CA ARG A 2 23.74 -15.90 8.23
C ARG A 2 23.55 -14.46 7.75
N SER A 3 23.41 -14.25 6.44
CA SER A 3 23.03 -12.95 5.90
C SER A 3 21.66 -12.57 6.49
N ARG A 4 21.54 -11.33 6.97
CA ARG A 4 20.28 -10.81 7.50
C ARG A 4 19.22 -10.87 6.38
N VAL A 5 18.03 -11.37 6.71
CA VAL A 5 16.90 -11.39 5.76
C VAL A 5 16.39 -9.96 5.55
N ILE A 6 16.29 -9.52 4.31
CA ILE A 6 15.73 -8.22 3.93
C ILE A 6 14.36 -8.43 3.26
N GLY A 7 13.32 -7.77 3.77
CA GLY A 7 11.94 -7.89 3.28
C GLY A 7 11.09 -8.90 4.06
N GLY A 8 9.96 -9.27 3.48
CA GLY A 8 8.96 -10.12 4.12
C GLY A 8 8.16 -9.41 5.22
N GLU A 9 7.31 -10.17 5.88
CA GLU A 9 6.39 -9.69 6.92
C GLU A 9 7.15 -9.08 8.12
N TYR A 10 6.48 -8.13 8.81
CA TYR A 10 7.02 -7.53 10.02
C TYR A 10 7.04 -8.52 11.18
N GLU A 11 8.05 -8.40 12.04
CA GLU A 11 8.16 -9.07 13.33
C GLU A 11 7.76 -8.16 14.49
N LEU A 12 7.30 -8.77 15.59
CA LEU A 12 7.08 -8.14 16.89
C LEU A 12 7.75 -8.95 17.98
N THR A 13 8.49 -8.30 18.88
CA THR A 13 9.03 -8.93 20.09
C THR A 13 8.01 -8.93 21.23
N SER A 14 7.13 -7.94 21.25
CA SER A 14 6.04 -7.80 22.22
C SER A 14 4.99 -6.82 21.69
N VAL A 15 3.77 -6.91 22.20
CA VAL A 15 2.74 -5.88 22.00
C VAL A 15 2.98 -4.75 23.02
N PRO A 16 3.03 -3.47 22.58
CA PRO A 16 3.12 -2.34 23.51
C PRO A 16 1.96 -2.28 24.49
N GLU A 17 2.12 -1.52 25.56
CA GLU A 17 1.03 -1.28 26.54
C GLU A 17 -0.24 -0.78 25.82
N LYS A 18 -1.39 -1.18 26.36
CA LYS A 18 -2.69 -0.90 25.75
C LYS A 18 -2.91 0.62 25.61
N ALA A 19 -3.02 1.07 24.37
CA ALA A 19 -3.33 2.44 24.03
C ALA A 19 -4.42 2.48 22.94
N MET A 20 -5.28 3.49 23.03
CA MET A 20 -6.35 3.69 22.05
C MET A 20 -6.01 4.86 21.13
N LEU A 21 -6.23 4.67 19.84
CA LEU A 21 -6.16 5.77 18.88
C LEU A 21 -7.25 6.80 19.14
N THR A 22 -6.92 8.07 18.90
CA THR A 22 -7.87 9.17 18.96
C THR A 22 -9.08 8.95 18.04
N GLU A 23 -10.18 9.65 18.30
CA GLU A 23 -11.41 9.59 17.48
C GLU A 23 -11.29 10.31 16.13
N LYS A 24 -10.10 10.79 15.77
CA LYS A 24 -9.84 11.49 14.49
C LYS A 24 -10.13 10.63 13.25
N TYR A 25 -10.03 9.31 13.38
CA TYR A 25 -10.16 8.36 12.27
C TYR A 25 -11.21 7.30 12.58
N TYR A 26 -11.97 6.91 11.56
CA TYR A 26 -12.73 5.65 11.60
C TYR A 26 -11.77 4.47 11.45
N LYS A 27 -12.01 3.39 12.19
CA LYS A 27 -11.09 2.27 12.37
C LYS A 27 -11.72 0.97 11.91
N TYR A 28 -11.15 0.36 10.89
CA TYR A 28 -11.60 -0.90 10.31
C TYR A 28 -10.46 -1.93 10.32
N ALA A 29 -10.81 -3.20 10.14
CA ALA A 29 -9.83 -4.29 10.21
C ALA A 29 -8.70 -4.20 9.17
N SER A 30 -8.94 -3.61 8.01
CA SER A 30 -7.92 -3.51 6.93
C SER A 30 -8.21 -2.34 5.99
N GLY A 31 -7.25 -2.00 5.12
CA GLY A 31 -7.48 -1.04 4.03
C GLY A 31 -8.59 -1.50 3.08
N ARG A 32 -8.71 -2.82 2.83
CA ARG A 32 -9.80 -3.43 2.06
C ARG A 32 -11.16 -3.21 2.74
N ALA A 33 -11.24 -3.43 4.05
CA ALA A 33 -12.43 -3.14 4.83
C ALA A 33 -12.76 -1.64 4.85
N ALA A 34 -11.75 -0.77 4.97
CA ALA A 34 -11.92 0.68 4.91
C ALA A 34 -12.54 1.12 3.59
N LEU A 35 -12.00 0.68 2.45
CA LEU A 35 -12.57 0.97 1.12
C LEU A 35 -13.99 0.44 0.99
N TYR A 36 -14.25 -0.80 1.42
CA TYR A 36 -15.60 -1.38 1.40
C TYR A 36 -16.60 -0.53 2.19
N GLN A 37 -16.24 -0.08 3.38
CA GLN A 37 -17.13 0.75 4.21
C GLN A 37 -17.35 2.15 3.63
N ILE A 38 -16.34 2.75 3.00
CA ILE A 38 -16.51 3.99 2.23
C ILE A 38 -17.55 3.77 1.12
N LEU A 39 -17.38 2.73 0.31
CA LEU A 39 -18.27 2.43 -0.80
C LEU A 39 -19.69 2.11 -0.32
N MET A 40 -19.85 1.40 0.79
CA MET A 40 -21.17 1.15 1.40
C MET A 40 -21.85 2.45 1.88
N SER A 41 -21.08 3.42 2.37
CA SER A 41 -21.64 4.73 2.78
C SER A 41 -22.20 5.57 1.63
N ILE A 42 -21.69 5.38 0.41
CA ILE A 42 -22.08 6.13 -0.79
C ILE A 42 -22.93 5.30 -1.78
N LYS A 43 -23.18 4.03 -1.50
CA LYS A 43 -23.79 3.06 -2.42
C LYS A 43 -25.12 3.51 -3.00
N LEU A 44 -25.95 4.20 -2.25
CA LEU A 44 -27.29 4.64 -2.68
C LEU A 44 -27.24 5.81 -3.68
N THR A 45 -26.14 6.53 -3.74
CA THR A 45 -25.94 7.72 -4.58
C THR A 45 -24.91 7.53 -5.68
N THR A 46 -24.17 6.41 -5.67
CA THR A 46 -23.08 6.16 -6.60
C THR A 46 -23.48 5.08 -7.62
N PHE A 47 -23.38 5.42 -8.91
CA PHE A 47 -23.70 4.51 -10.02
C PHE A 47 -22.53 3.61 -10.39
N LYS A 48 -21.33 4.16 -10.41
CA LYS A 48 -20.12 3.49 -10.83
C LYS A 48 -18.90 3.99 -10.04
N VAL A 49 -17.91 3.13 -9.86
CA VAL A 49 -16.60 3.48 -9.31
C VAL A 49 -15.54 3.37 -10.40
N TRP A 50 -14.78 4.43 -10.61
CA TRP A 50 -13.64 4.43 -11.50
C TRP A 50 -12.37 4.08 -10.73
N LEU A 51 -11.63 3.08 -11.24
CA LEU A 51 -10.40 2.53 -10.64
C LEU A 51 -9.22 2.73 -11.60
N PRO A 52 -7.98 2.88 -11.13
CA PRO A 52 -6.82 2.92 -12.01
C PRO A 52 -6.59 1.57 -12.72
N ASP A 53 -5.94 1.57 -13.86
CA ASP A 53 -5.59 0.37 -14.62
C ASP A 53 -4.41 -0.42 -14.04
N TRP A 54 -3.81 0.05 -12.96
CA TRP A 54 -2.79 -0.66 -12.18
C TRP A 54 -3.09 -0.57 -10.69
N LEU A 55 -3.54 -1.65 -10.10
CA LEU A 55 -3.99 -1.71 -8.70
C LEU A 55 -3.92 -3.13 -8.14
N CYS A 56 -4.02 -3.22 -6.81
CA CYS A 56 -4.17 -4.48 -6.10
C CYS A 56 -5.55 -5.10 -6.35
N GLU A 57 -5.62 -6.41 -6.63
CA GLU A 57 -6.88 -7.13 -6.83
C GLU A 57 -7.85 -6.95 -5.65
N SER A 58 -7.34 -6.85 -4.44
CA SER A 58 -8.14 -6.62 -3.23
C SER A 58 -9.01 -5.36 -3.27
N MET A 59 -8.63 -4.35 -4.08
CA MET A 59 -9.45 -3.17 -4.29
C MET A 59 -10.66 -3.50 -5.16
N ILE A 60 -10.46 -4.29 -6.22
CA ILE A 60 -11.54 -4.76 -7.10
C ILE A 60 -12.53 -5.63 -6.30
N ASP A 61 -12.02 -6.51 -5.43
CA ASP A 61 -12.85 -7.37 -4.59
C ASP A 61 -13.71 -6.56 -3.61
N ALA A 62 -13.14 -5.51 -3.01
CA ALA A 62 -13.91 -4.60 -2.17
C ALA A 62 -15.06 -3.94 -2.93
N VAL A 63 -14.81 -3.46 -4.17
CA VAL A 63 -15.87 -2.87 -5.02
C VAL A 63 -16.91 -3.92 -5.40
N ARG A 64 -16.50 -5.09 -5.88
CA ARG A 64 -17.39 -6.20 -6.27
C ARG A 64 -18.32 -6.61 -5.14
N LYS A 65 -17.81 -6.69 -3.92
CA LYS A 65 -18.59 -7.07 -2.74
C LYS A 65 -19.72 -6.08 -2.44
N THR A 66 -19.57 -4.81 -2.81
CA THR A 66 -20.66 -3.81 -2.67
C THR A 66 -21.76 -3.99 -3.72
N GLY A 67 -21.47 -4.61 -4.86
CA GLY A 67 -22.35 -4.68 -6.02
C GLY A 67 -22.43 -3.39 -6.85
N ILE A 68 -21.60 -2.37 -6.57
CA ILE A 68 -21.48 -1.17 -7.39
C ILE A 68 -20.72 -1.53 -8.67
N ALA A 69 -21.18 -1.04 -9.83
CA ALA A 69 -20.46 -1.20 -11.09
C ALA A 69 -19.10 -0.47 -11.04
N TYR A 70 -18.10 -0.96 -11.78
CA TYR A 70 -16.80 -0.29 -11.88
C TYR A 70 -16.29 -0.25 -13.32
N SER A 71 -15.38 0.68 -13.58
CA SER A 71 -14.63 0.82 -14.82
C SER A 71 -13.19 1.22 -14.50
N PHE A 72 -12.29 1.07 -15.48
CA PHE A 72 -10.91 1.48 -15.30
C PHE A 72 -10.61 2.76 -16.05
N TYR A 73 -9.71 3.58 -15.48
CA TYR A 73 -9.05 4.69 -16.16
C TYR A 73 -7.57 4.40 -16.35
N ARG A 74 -6.98 5.01 -17.38
CA ARG A 74 -5.57 4.84 -17.71
C ARG A 74 -4.69 5.75 -16.86
N LEU A 75 -3.53 5.22 -16.48
CA LEU A 75 -2.45 5.96 -15.84
C LEU A 75 -1.43 6.41 -16.88
N GLY A 76 -0.87 7.59 -16.68
CA GLY A 76 0.35 8.03 -17.35
C GLY A 76 1.60 7.33 -16.81
N ASN A 77 2.75 7.62 -17.39
CA ASN A 77 4.04 7.06 -16.94
C ASN A 77 4.45 7.54 -15.54
N ASP A 78 3.89 8.66 -15.08
CA ASP A 78 4.08 9.21 -13.75
C ASP A 78 3.07 8.66 -12.71
N LEU A 79 2.30 7.65 -13.11
CA LEU A 79 1.22 6.99 -12.34
C LEU A 79 0.09 7.94 -11.93
N ARG A 80 -0.11 9.03 -12.69
CA ARG A 80 -1.27 9.91 -12.58
C ARG A 80 -2.22 9.70 -13.74
N MET A 81 -3.46 10.09 -13.51
CA MET A 81 -4.45 10.23 -14.58
C MET A 81 -4.19 11.54 -15.36
N ASP A 82 -4.24 11.47 -16.69
CA ASP A 82 -4.48 12.66 -17.51
C ASP A 82 -5.98 13.00 -17.48
N VAL A 83 -6.33 14.01 -16.70
CA VAL A 83 -7.74 14.39 -16.47
C VAL A 83 -8.40 14.91 -17.74
N GLU A 84 -7.69 15.65 -18.58
CA GLU A 84 -8.24 16.19 -19.84
C GLU A 84 -8.57 15.04 -20.80
N GLN A 85 -7.59 14.17 -21.05
CA GLN A 85 -7.78 13.00 -21.92
C GLN A 85 -8.89 12.09 -21.38
N PHE A 86 -8.91 11.83 -20.08
CA PHE A 86 -9.91 10.99 -19.45
C PHE A 86 -11.33 11.50 -19.68
N VAL A 87 -11.56 12.81 -19.50
CA VAL A 87 -12.88 13.44 -19.71
C VAL A 87 -13.28 13.43 -21.19
N GLU A 88 -12.32 13.64 -22.11
CA GLU A 88 -12.57 13.58 -23.54
C GLU A 88 -12.96 12.17 -24.02
N GLU A 89 -12.30 11.14 -23.51
CA GLU A 89 -12.57 9.75 -23.90
C GLU A 89 -13.83 9.16 -23.27
N ASN A 90 -14.26 9.67 -22.10
CA ASN A 90 -15.35 9.09 -21.30
C ASN A 90 -16.55 10.03 -21.17
N LYS A 91 -17.18 10.39 -22.29
CA LYS A 91 -18.34 11.31 -22.34
C LYS A 91 -19.60 10.85 -21.58
N LEU A 92 -19.62 9.60 -21.10
CA LEU A 92 -20.72 9.02 -20.31
C LEU A 92 -20.42 8.98 -18.80
N ILE A 93 -19.43 9.73 -18.33
CA ILE A 93 -19.20 9.90 -16.89
C ILE A 93 -20.41 10.60 -16.31
N SER A 94 -20.95 10.05 -15.22
CA SER A 94 -22.00 10.67 -14.44
C SER A 94 -21.40 11.45 -13.26
N GLU A 95 -21.99 12.60 -12.94
CA GLU A 95 -21.66 13.29 -11.69
C GLU A 95 -21.88 12.40 -10.44
N ASN A 96 -22.75 11.38 -10.55
CA ASN A 96 -22.99 10.38 -9.52
C ASN A 96 -21.99 9.21 -9.56
N ASP A 97 -20.97 9.25 -10.41
CA ASP A 97 -19.87 8.29 -10.33
C ASP A 97 -18.90 8.71 -9.23
N ALA A 98 -18.18 7.74 -8.68
CA ALA A 98 -17.07 7.95 -7.77
C ALA A 98 -15.75 7.57 -8.43
N ILE A 99 -14.63 8.12 -7.97
CA ILE A 99 -13.30 7.76 -8.43
C ILE A 99 -12.38 7.44 -7.25
N VAL A 100 -11.52 6.42 -7.42
CA VAL A 100 -10.43 6.10 -6.49
C VAL A 100 -9.11 6.49 -7.14
N LEU A 101 -8.36 7.36 -6.48
CA LEU A 101 -7.02 7.79 -6.86
C LEU A 101 -6.01 7.17 -5.90
N VAL A 102 -4.94 6.57 -6.42
CA VAL A 102 -3.94 5.86 -5.61
C VAL A 102 -2.66 6.68 -5.47
N ASN A 103 -2.27 6.96 -4.24
CA ASN A 103 -0.97 7.53 -3.92
C ASN A 103 0.10 6.42 -3.93
N TYR A 104 0.60 6.11 -5.13
CA TYR A 104 1.55 5.01 -5.33
C TYR A 104 2.84 5.24 -4.55
N PHE A 105 3.18 4.28 -3.71
CA PHE A 105 4.39 4.23 -2.88
C PHE A 105 4.58 5.42 -1.93
N GLY A 106 3.58 6.30 -1.77
CA GLY A 106 3.72 7.56 -1.06
C GLY A 106 4.56 8.61 -1.83
N LEU A 107 4.69 8.43 -3.14
CA LEU A 107 5.48 9.29 -4.03
C LEU A 107 4.61 10.06 -5.03
N VAL A 108 3.34 9.70 -5.19
CA VAL A 108 2.41 10.31 -6.14
C VAL A 108 1.40 11.15 -5.38
N ASP A 109 1.70 12.44 -5.23
CA ASP A 109 0.78 13.42 -4.66
C ASP A 109 -0.44 13.61 -5.59
N MET A 110 -1.64 13.35 -5.07
CA MET A 110 -2.90 13.39 -5.82
C MET A 110 -3.61 14.75 -5.77
N GLU A 111 -3.16 15.70 -4.97
CA GLU A 111 -3.88 16.96 -4.74
C GLU A 111 -4.15 17.72 -6.05
N GLN A 112 -3.17 17.80 -6.96
CA GLN A 112 -3.34 18.46 -8.25
C GLN A 112 -4.38 17.75 -9.12
N THR A 113 -4.36 16.42 -9.19
CA THR A 113 -5.33 15.60 -9.93
C THR A 113 -6.74 15.78 -9.36
N ILE A 114 -6.85 15.77 -8.02
CA ILE A 114 -8.12 16.00 -7.32
C ILE A 114 -8.69 17.38 -7.66
N GLN A 115 -7.85 18.41 -7.61
CA GLN A 115 -8.28 19.77 -7.94
C GLN A 115 -8.77 19.90 -9.39
N GLN A 116 -8.05 19.31 -10.35
CA GLN A 116 -8.47 19.28 -11.76
C GLN A 116 -9.83 18.59 -11.93
N LEU A 117 -10.06 17.46 -11.26
CA LEU A 117 -11.35 16.76 -11.27
C LEU A 117 -12.47 17.60 -10.65
N ARG A 118 -12.19 18.33 -9.56
CA ARG A 118 -13.15 19.25 -8.93
C ARG A 118 -13.53 20.41 -9.87
N ASP A 119 -12.54 20.99 -10.55
CA ASP A 119 -12.77 22.10 -11.51
C ASP A 119 -13.64 21.66 -12.69
N LYS A 120 -13.45 20.40 -13.15
CA LYS A 120 -14.28 19.78 -14.21
C LYS A 120 -15.67 19.34 -13.73
N LYS A 121 -15.90 19.22 -12.41
CA LYS A 121 -17.16 18.77 -11.80
C LYS A 121 -17.67 17.42 -12.31
N VAL A 122 -16.74 16.50 -12.58
CA VAL A 122 -17.08 15.20 -13.20
C VAL A 122 -17.46 14.13 -12.18
N PHE A 123 -17.04 14.26 -10.90
CA PHE A 123 -17.34 13.30 -9.85
C PHE A 123 -17.90 13.98 -8.60
N SER A 124 -18.97 13.42 -8.03
CA SER A 124 -19.49 13.84 -6.72
C SER A 124 -18.61 13.33 -5.57
N VAL A 125 -17.95 12.20 -5.77
CA VAL A 125 -17.13 11.55 -4.73
C VAL A 125 -15.73 11.24 -5.27
N ILE A 126 -14.71 11.74 -4.59
CA ILE A 126 -13.30 11.44 -4.83
C ILE A 126 -12.72 10.76 -3.58
N ILE A 127 -12.19 9.55 -3.78
CA ILE A 127 -11.58 8.72 -2.74
C ILE A 127 -10.07 8.65 -3.00
N GLU A 128 -9.24 8.98 -2.01
CA GLU A 128 -7.80 8.83 -2.09
C GLU A 128 -7.37 7.58 -1.33
N ASP A 129 -6.67 6.68 -2.04
CA ASP A 129 -6.06 5.47 -1.48
C ASP A 129 -4.62 5.78 -1.07
N ASP A 130 -4.41 5.94 0.22
CA ASP A 130 -3.11 6.11 0.87
C ASP A 130 -2.58 4.81 1.49
N VAL A 131 -3.02 3.63 1.04
CA VAL A 131 -2.57 2.33 1.59
C VAL A 131 -1.06 2.16 1.48
N GLN A 132 -0.43 2.74 0.46
CA GLN A 132 1.02 2.81 0.30
C GLN A 132 1.64 4.13 0.76
N ALA A 133 0.85 5.03 1.35
CA ALA A 133 1.21 6.41 1.65
C ALA A 133 0.82 6.83 3.09
N LEU A 134 1.06 5.97 4.08
CA LEU A 134 0.66 6.21 5.48
C LEU A 134 1.10 7.60 5.97
N PHE A 135 2.31 8.04 5.63
CA PHE A 135 2.83 9.34 6.10
C PHE A 135 2.13 10.53 5.45
N SER A 136 1.72 10.42 4.17
CA SER A 136 0.87 11.42 3.53
C SER A 136 -0.52 11.45 4.16
N PHE A 137 -1.08 10.29 4.52
CA PHE A 137 -2.36 10.21 5.23
C PHE A 137 -2.30 10.88 6.61
N LEU A 138 -1.17 10.81 7.30
CA LEU A 138 -0.98 11.32 8.67
C LEU A 138 -0.50 12.78 8.72
N ASP A 139 -0.15 13.41 7.60
CA ASP A 139 0.51 14.73 7.55
C ASP A 139 -0.33 15.90 8.09
N GLY A 140 -1.63 15.68 8.27
CA GLY A 140 -2.56 16.66 8.82
C GLY A 140 -2.90 17.83 7.91
N LYS A 141 -2.42 17.84 6.66
CA LYS A 141 -2.72 18.88 5.69
C LYS A 141 -4.19 18.81 5.27
N PRO A 142 -4.80 19.94 4.87
CA PRO A 142 -6.09 19.91 4.20
C PRO A 142 -6.01 19.15 2.88
N HIS A 143 -6.99 18.31 2.60
CA HIS A 143 -7.11 17.57 1.34
C HIS A 143 -8.46 17.83 0.70
N ALA A 144 -8.47 17.82 -0.64
CA ALA A 144 -9.69 18.05 -1.43
C ALA A 144 -10.47 16.75 -1.72
N ALA A 145 -9.95 15.57 -1.34
CA ALA A 145 -10.68 14.31 -1.40
C ALA A 145 -11.82 14.29 -0.36
N ASP A 146 -12.93 13.60 -0.68
CA ASP A 146 -14.05 13.39 0.25
C ASP A 146 -13.71 12.33 1.29
N TYR A 147 -12.99 11.30 0.87
CA TYR A 147 -12.53 10.19 1.69
C TYR A 147 -11.05 9.92 1.42
N ARG A 148 -10.32 9.66 2.49
CA ARG A 148 -8.96 9.12 2.43
C ARG A 148 -8.90 7.87 3.29
N PHE A 149 -8.19 6.85 2.84
CA PHE A 149 -8.00 5.65 3.63
C PHE A 149 -6.59 5.09 3.50
N THR A 150 -6.15 4.37 4.53
CA THR A 150 -4.82 3.76 4.56
C THR A 150 -4.83 2.40 5.26
N SER A 151 -3.69 1.71 5.24
CA SER A 151 -3.48 0.43 5.93
C SER A 151 -2.20 0.45 6.75
N LEU A 152 -2.30 0.18 8.04
CA LEU A 152 -1.16 0.21 8.96
C LEU A 152 -0.14 -0.89 8.66
N ARG A 153 -0.61 -2.10 8.31
CA ARG A 153 0.22 -3.30 8.05
C ARG A 153 1.31 -3.12 7.00
N LYS A 154 1.13 -2.18 6.08
CA LYS A 154 2.12 -1.91 5.02
C LYS A 154 3.35 -1.17 5.54
N SER A 155 3.21 -0.39 6.60
CA SER A 155 4.24 0.54 7.05
C SER A 155 4.80 0.24 8.44
N ILE A 156 4.02 -0.41 9.30
CA ILE A 156 4.39 -0.75 10.69
C ILE A 156 3.97 -2.18 11.03
N PRO A 157 4.52 -2.78 12.10
CA PRO A 157 4.25 -4.18 12.48
C PRO A 157 2.87 -4.38 13.12
N ALA A 158 1.84 -3.69 12.66
CA ALA A 158 0.47 -3.88 13.13
C ALA A 158 -0.13 -5.14 12.47
N PRO A 159 -0.79 -6.03 13.23
CA PRO A 159 -1.39 -7.26 12.68
C PRO A 159 -2.56 -6.99 11.75
N ASP A 160 -3.24 -5.83 11.90
CA ASP A 160 -4.39 -5.40 11.12
C ASP A 160 -4.44 -3.85 11.02
N GLY A 161 -5.56 -3.28 10.64
CA GLY A 161 -5.82 -1.85 10.73
C GLY A 161 -5.93 -1.16 9.38
N GLY A 162 -7.14 -0.65 9.13
CA GLY A 162 -7.47 0.32 8.10
C GLY A 162 -8.02 1.59 8.77
N LEU A 163 -7.50 2.75 8.40
CA LEU A 163 -7.97 4.04 8.89
C LEU A 163 -8.67 4.80 7.76
N VAL A 164 -9.77 5.48 8.11
CA VAL A 164 -10.46 6.39 7.19
C VAL A 164 -10.53 7.77 7.80
N TRP A 165 -10.16 8.77 7.00
CA TRP A 165 -10.42 10.18 7.27
C TRP A 165 -11.48 10.69 6.30
N THR A 166 -12.50 11.35 6.84
CA THR A 166 -13.56 11.99 6.07
C THR A 166 -14.35 12.96 6.95
N LYS A 167 -15.05 13.90 6.33
CA LYS A 167 -16.03 14.78 6.98
C LYS A 167 -17.45 14.18 6.96
N HIS A 168 -17.65 13.08 6.26
CA HIS A 168 -18.95 12.43 6.12
C HIS A 168 -19.13 11.35 7.18
N PRO A 169 -20.37 11.04 7.57
CA PRO A 169 -20.64 9.94 8.49
C PRO A 169 -20.26 8.60 7.84
N MET A 170 -19.65 7.72 8.62
CA MET A 170 -19.25 6.38 8.20
C MET A 170 -20.03 5.29 8.94
N PRO A 171 -20.20 4.11 8.32
CA PRO A 171 -20.81 2.97 9.00
C PRO A 171 -20.03 2.60 10.27
N VAL A 172 -20.77 2.39 11.36
CA VAL A 172 -20.22 1.86 12.60
C VAL A 172 -20.23 0.34 12.52
N VAL A 173 -19.07 -0.27 12.70
CA VAL A 173 -18.90 -1.73 12.73
C VAL A 173 -18.50 -2.16 14.14
N SER A 174 -18.93 -3.36 14.54
CA SER A 174 -18.64 -3.91 15.86
C SER A 174 -18.18 -5.37 15.83
N LYS A 175 -18.18 -5.99 14.65
CA LYS A 175 -17.72 -7.38 14.49
C LYS A 175 -16.24 -7.48 14.82
N GLU A 176 -15.88 -8.44 15.66
CA GLU A 176 -14.46 -8.71 15.97
C GLU A 176 -13.72 -9.22 14.74
N ASN A 177 -12.46 -8.88 14.69
CA ASN A 177 -11.54 -9.24 13.63
C ASN A 177 -10.93 -10.61 13.91
N THR A 178 -11.13 -11.55 13.00
CA THR A 178 -10.67 -12.96 13.16
C THR A 178 -9.24 -13.19 12.68
N PHE A 179 -8.70 -12.36 11.79
CA PHE A 179 -7.35 -12.54 11.26
C PHE A 179 -6.25 -11.84 12.09
N ALA A 180 -6.57 -10.79 12.83
CA ALA A 180 -5.59 -10.05 13.61
C ALA A 180 -4.87 -10.93 14.65
N PRO A 181 -5.55 -11.79 15.43
CA PRO A 181 -4.87 -12.69 16.37
C PRO A 181 -3.91 -13.67 15.69
N VAL A 182 -4.27 -14.15 14.49
CA VAL A 182 -3.45 -15.10 13.72
C VAL A 182 -2.18 -14.42 13.20
N LYS A 183 -2.32 -13.21 12.61
CA LYS A 183 -1.16 -12.43 12.15
C LYS A 183 -0.28 -11.95 13.30
N LEU A 184 -0.87 -11.56 14.43
CA LEU A 184 -0.13 -11.20 15.63
C LEU A 184 0.72 -12.38 16.12
N LYS A 185 0.13 -13.58 16.17
CA LYS A 185 0.87 -14.81 16.52
C LYS A 185 2.06 -15.01 15.58
N GLY A 186 1.85 -14.89 14.27
CA GLY A 186 2.93 -14.99 13.27
C GLY A 186 4.05 -13.95 13.50
N ALA A 187 3.70 -12.69 13.77
CA ALA A 187 4.66 -11.62 14.04
C ALA A 187 5.50 -11.89 15.31
N LEU A 188 4.85 -12.39 16.37
CA LEU A 188 5.55 -12.75 17.63
C LEU A 188 6.45 -13.98 17.47
N ILE A 189 6.05 -15.00 16.71
CA ILE A 189 6.89 -16.16 16.39
C ILE A 189 8.13 -15.67 15.65
N LYS A 190 7.97 -14.86 14.61
CA LYS A 190 9.07 -14.30 13.84
C LYS A 190 10.01 -13.43 14.70
N GLY A 191 9.45 -12.70 15.68
CA GLY A 191 10.19 -11.84 16.61
C GLY A 191 10.97 -12.58 17.71
N GLY A 192 10.94 -13.91 17.77
CA GLY A 192 11.78 -14.69 18.68
C GLY A 192 11.05 -15.63 19.66
N SER A 193 9.84 -16.09 19.33
CA SER A 193 9.21 -17.15 20.12
C SER A 193 9.99 -18.47 19.98
N LYS A 194 9.86 -19.34 21.01
CA LYS A 194 10.63 -20.61 21.13
C LYS A 194 9.97 -21.77 20.31
N GLU A 195 9.53 -21.52 19.10
CA GLU A 195 9.03 -22.59 18.22
C GLU A 195 10.17 -23.45 17.67
N SER A 196 9.91 -24.71 17.41
CA SER A 196 10.91 -25.67 16.91
C SER A 196 11.34 -25.39 15.46
N ASP A 197 10.42 -24.87 14.61
CA ASP A 197 10.68 -24.34 13.28
C ASP A 197 9.94 -23.01 13.12
N PRO A 198 10.58 -21.91 13.52
CA PRO A 198 9.91 -20.61 13.52
C PRO A 198 9.58 -20.10 12.11
N ASP A 199 10.38 -20.46 11.09
CA ASP A 199 10.16 -19.97 9.72
C ASP A 199 8.89 -20.58 9.11
N GLU A 200 8.67 -21.90 9.25
CA GLU A 200 7.44 -22.55 8.80
C GLU A 200 6.23 -22.06 9.61
N ALA A 201 6.36 -21.95 10.92
CA ALA A 201 5.26 -21.59 11.81
C ALA A 201 4.73 -20.17 11.56
N TYR A 202 5.62 -19.16 11.40
CA TYR A 202 5.14 -17.80 11.16
C TYR A 202 4.57 -17.62 9.74
N LEU A 203 5.18 -18.24 8.72
CA LEU A 203 4.67 -18.18 7.35
C LEU A 203 3.25 -18.73 7.26
N LYS A 204 2.99 -19.88 7.89
CA LYS A 204 1.65 -20.45 7.98
C LYS A 204 0.64 -19.51 8.63
N CYS A 205 1.01 -18.84 9.72
CA CYS A 205 0.13 -17.84 10.36
C CYS A 205 -0.16 -16.66 9.42
N PHE A 206 0.82 -16.18 8.66
CA PHE A 206 0.59 -15.08 7.74
C PHE A 206 -0.28 -15.48 6.54
N GLU A 207 -0.10 -16.68 5.99
CA GLU A 207 -0.93 -17.24 4.93
C GLU A 207 -2.38 -17.39 5.39
N GLU A 208 -2.61 -18.08 6.51
CA GLU A 208 -3.93 -18.22 7.12
C GLU A 208 -4.60 -16.85 7.41
N GLY A 209 -3.80 -15.91 7.92
CA GLY A 209 -4.27 -14.54 8.17
C GLY A 209 -4.67 -13.79 6.89
N GLU A 210 -4.00 -13.99 5.76
CA GLU A 210 -4.40 -13.37 4.48
C GLU A 210 -5.72 -13.97 3.96
N GLU A 211 -5.93 -15.28 4.08
CA GLU A 211 -7.19 -15.93 3.70
C GLU A 211 -8.36 -15.38 4.53
N LEU A 212 -8.19 -15.24 5.84
CA LEU A 212 -9.22 -14.71 6.73
C LEU A 212 -9.60 -13.25 6.49
N ILE A 213 -8.73 -12.43 5.85
CA ILE A 213 -9.03 -11.02 5.58
C ILE A 213 -10.32 -10.86 4.74
N GLU A 214 -10.58 -11.78 3.83
CA GLU A 214 -11.75 -11.73 2.94
C GLU A 214 -13.09 -11.85 3.68
N GLU A 215 -13.09 -12.33 4.91
CA GLU A 215 -14.29 -12.46 5.75
C GLU A 215 -14.50 -11.24 6.67
N ASN A 216 -13.56 -10.30 6.69
CA ASN A 216 -13.47 -9.22 7.68
C ASN A 216 -13.74 -7.81 7.15
N TYR A 217 -14.61 -7.66 6.13
CA TYR A 217 -14.99 -6.35 5.59
C TYR A 217 -15.81 -5.47 6.57
N GLU A 218 -16.46 -6.08 7.55
CA GLU A 218 -17.33 -5.41 8.53
C GLU A 218 -16.76 -5.51 9.95
N SER A 219 -15.46 -5.75 10.06
CA SER A 219 -14.80 -5.93 11.34
C SER A 219 -14.02 -4.69 11.78
N VAL A 220 -13.95 -4.51 13.10
CA VAL A 220 -13.18 -3.42 13.73
C VAL A 220 -11.68 -3.74 13.73
N MET A 221 -10.89 -2.69 13.81
CA MET A 221 -9.44 -2.78 14.06
C MET A 221 -9.19 -3.31 15.48
N SER A 222 -8.22 -4.21 15.63
CA SER A 222 -7.85 -4.78 16.93
C SER A 222 -7.26 -3.73 17.90
N CYS A 223 -7.37 -3.99 19.19
CA CYS A 223 -6.74 -3.17 20.21
C CYS A 223 -5.21 -3.25 20.14
N GLU A 224 -4.68 -4.39 19.75
CA GLU A 224 -3.26 -4.64 19.58
C GLU A 224 -2.66 -3.74 18.50
N SER A 225 -3.33 -3.63 17.35
CA SER A 225 -2.90 -2.70 16.29
C SER A 225 -2.98 -1.25 16.70
N GLN A 226 -3.99 -0.86 17.49
CA GLN A 226 -4.05 0.49 18.04
C GLN A 226 -2.86 0.75 18.96
N SER A 227 -2.51 -0.22 19.82
CA SER A 227 -1.37 -0.12 20.73
C SER A 227 -0.03 -0.08 19.98
N VAL A 228 0.14 -0.89 18.95
CA VAL A 228 1.34 -0.87 18.08
C VAL A 228 1.48 0.50 17.40
N PHE A 229 0.40 1.02 16.82
CA PHE A 229 0.44 2.33 16.18
C PHE A 229 0.78 3.45 17.18
N ALA A 230 0.13 3.47 18.33
CA ALA A 230 0.36 4.49 19.38
C ALA A 230 1.77 4.41 19.97
N GLY A 231 2.35 3.21 20.07
CA GLY A 231 3.71 2.99 20.57
C GLY A 231 4.81 3.16 19.52
N THR A 232 4.45 3.33 18.23
CA THR A 232 5.44 3.50 17.15
C THR A 232 5.92 4.94 17.06
N ASN A 233 7.24 5.14 17.08
CA ASN A 233 7.84 6.44 16.77
C ASN A 233 7.79 6.69 15.27
N MET A 234 6.70 7.32 14.80
CA MET A 234 6.47 7.55 13.38
C MET A 234 7.51 8.48 12.73
N GLU A 235 8.10 9.40 13.50
CA GLU A 235 9.16 10.28 12.99
C GLU A 235 10.45 9.49 12.71
N GLU A 236 10.85 8.60 13.60
CA GLU A 236 11.99 7.71 13.40
C GLU A 236 11.79 6.79 12.20
N VAL A 237 10.58 6.19 12.07
CA VAL A 237 10.21 5.39 10.91
C VAL A 237 10.35 6.18 9.62
N ALA A 238 9.84 7.43 9.59
CA ALA A 238 9.94 8.30 8.43
C ALA A 238 11.40 8.63 8.06
N GLN A 239 12.21 8.97 9.05
CA GLN A 239 13.63 9.31 8.86
C GLN A 239 14.43 8.11 8.32
N CYS A 240 14.21 6.91 8.88
CA CYS A 240 14.87 5.68 8.39
C CYS A 240 14.50 5.39 6.93
N ARG A 241 13.21 5.45 6.58
CA ARG A 241 12.75 5.21 5.21
C ARG A 241 13.32 6.23 4.23
N LYS A 242 13.29 7.51 4.56
CA LYS A 242 13.88 8.57 3.72
C LYS A 242 15.36 8.36 3.49
N ARG A 243 16.13 8.10 4.55
CA ARG A 243 17.57 7.83 4.47
C ARG A 243 17.87 6.63 3.55
N ASN A 244 17.18 5.51 3.75
CA ASN A 244 17.37 4.30 2.97
C ASN A 244 16.98 4.53 1.49
N ALA A 245 15.87 5.23 1.23
CA ALA A 245 15.44 5.59 -0.13
C ALA A 245 16.44 6.51 -0.83
N GLN A 246 16.94 7.53 -0.15
CA GLN A 246 17.95 8.45 -0.71
C GLN A 246 19.23 7.70 -1.10
N TYR A 247 19.70 6.78 -0.24
CA TYR A 247 20.86 5.96 -0.52
C TYR A 247 20.63 5.09 -1.76
N LEU A 248 19.56 4.30 -1.80
CA LEU A 248 19.26 3.43 -2.96
C LEU A 248 19.07 4.22 -4.24
N THR A 249 18.35 5.34 -4.19
CA THR A 249 18.14 6.20 -5.38
C THR A 249 19.45 6.69 -5.95
N LYS A 250 20.37 7.16 -5.10
CA LYS A 250 21.70 7.62 -5.52
C LYS A 250 22.49 6.49 -6.20
N GLU A 251 22.61 5.34 -5.56
CA GLU A 251 23.38 4.20 -6.07
C GLU A 251 22.78 3.64 -7.37
N LEU A 252 21.43 3.62 -7.51
CA LEU A 252 20.76 3.22 -8.74
C LEU A 252 21.07 4.16 -9.91
N LEU A 253 21.03 5.47 -9.67
CA LEU A 253 21.36 6.49 -10.69
C LEU A 253 22.82 6.36 -11.17
N GLU A 254 23.76 6.03 -10.28
CA GLU A 254 25.17 5.76 -10.64
C GLU A 254 25.31 4.53 -11.55
N LEU A 255 24.34 3.59 -11.51
CA LEU A 255 24.26 2.42 -12.40
C LEU A 255 23.44 2.68 -13.66
N GLY A 256 22.92 3.90 -13.86
CA GLY A 256 22.02 4.23 -14.98
C GLY A 256 20.62 3.66 -14.85
N ILE A 257 20.21 3.26 -13.64
CA ILE A 257 18.84 2.79 -13.34
C ILE A 257 18.07 3.95 -12.72
N GLU A 258 17.08 4.46 -13.45
CA GLU A 258 16.19 5.49 -12.91
C GLU A 258 15.05 4.83 -12.12
N PRO A 259 14.79 5.26 -10.86
CA PRO A 259 13.57 4.88 -10.16
C PRO A 259 12.32 5.31 -10.95
N LEU A 260 11.26 4.51 -10.91
CA LEU A 260 9.99 4.78 -11.61
C LEU A 260 9.37 6.12 -11.19
N LEU A 261 9.60 6.54 -9.96
CA LEU A 261 9.08 7.77 -9.38
C LEU A 261 10.19 8.54 -8.70
N SER A 262 10.20 9.86 -8.91
CA SER A 262 11.19 10.75 -8.29
C SER A 262 10.96 10.88 -6.79
N LEU A 263 12.03 10.74 -6.00
CA LEU A 263 12.00 10.95 -4.56
C LEU A 263 11.98 12.46 -4.26
N LYS A 264 10.87 12.94 -3.68
CA LYS A 264 10.74 14.31 -3.19
C LYS A 264 11.17 14.40 -1.72
N ASN A 265 11.72 15.54 -1.29
CA ASN A 265 12.27 15.73 0.07
C ASN A 265 11.22 15.58 1.19
N ASP A 266 9.96 15.92 0.92
CA ASP A 266 8.85 15.87 1.88
C ASP A 266 8.12 14.53 1.90
N CYS A 267 8.35 13.65 0.91
CA CYS A 267 7.73 12.34 0.84
C CYS A 267 8.44 11.30 1.73
N VAL A 268 7.67 10.37 2.26
CA VAL A 268 8.17 9.15 2.94
C VAL A 268 7.73 7.95 2.14
N PRO A 269 8.61 7.37 1.33
CA PRO A 269 8.23 6.29 0.43
C PRO A 269 8.02 4.97 1.17
N LEU A 270 7.12 4.13 0.61
CA LEU A 270 6.96 2.75 1.06
C LEU A 270 8.07 1.85 0.52
N PHE A 271 8.46 2.04 -0.74
CA PHE A 271 9.52 1.34 -1.47
C PHE A 271 10.24 2.31 -2.40
N VAL A 272 11.38 1.89 -2.97
CA VAL A 272 11.94 2.51 -4.17
C VAL A 272 11.57 1.60 -5.36
N PRO A 273 10.54 1.96 -6.16
CA PRO A 273 10.14 1.17 -7.32
C PRO A 273 11.08 1.42 -8.50
N ILE A 274 11.49 0.34 -9.18
CA ILE A 274 12.28 0.38 -10.41
C ILE A 274 11.58 -0.42 -11.51
N ALA A 275 11.88 -0.12 -12.78
CA ALA A 275 11.46 -0.93 -13.91
C ALA A 275 12.67 -1.61 -14.56
N ILE A 276 12.66 -2.94 -14.63
CA ILE A 276 13.75 -3.75 -15.19
C ILE A 276 13.17 -4.77 -16.17
N ASN A 277 13.79 -4.90 -17.35
CA ASN A 277 13.32 -5.84 -18.38
C ASN A 277 13.34 -7.29 -17.91
N ASP A 278 14.42 -7.70 -17.24
CA ASP A 278 14.58 -9.05 -16.69
C ASP A 278 14.26 -9.10 -15.20
N ARG A 279 13.18 -8.39 -14.78
CA ARG A 279 12.73 -8.24 -13.41
C ARG A 279 12.69 -9.54 -12.61
N ASP A 280 12.15 -10.61 -13.19
CA ASP A 280 11.99 -11.90 -12.50
C ASP A 280 13.33 -12.59 -12.26
N ASP A 281 14.32 -12.38 -13.14
CA ASP A 281 15.67 -12.89 -12.94
C ASP A 281 16.41 -12.12 -11.84
N LEU A 282 16.36 -10.78 -11.85
CA LEU A 282 16.90 -9.96 -10.77
C LEU A 282 16.24 -10.35 -9.42
N ARG A 283 14.91 -10.47 -9.39
CA ARG A 283 14.18 -10.88 -8.18
C ARG A 283 14.61 -12.25 -7.68
N ARG A 284 14.87 -13.20 -8.57
CA ARG A 284 15.39 -14.53 -8.21
C ARG A 284 16.78 -14.44 -7.61
N THR A 285 17.66 -13.65 -8.21
CA THR A 285 19.01 -13.39 -7.71
C THR A 285 18.98 -12.77 -6.32
N LEU A 286 18.16 -11.75 -6.10
CA LEU A 286 17.98 -11.13 -4.78
C LEU A 286 17.51 -12.15 -3.72
N ARG A 287 16.53 -13.00 -4.06
CA ARG A 287 16.04 -14.06 -3.16
C ARG A 287 17.12 -15.08 -2.76
N GLN A 288 18.04 -15.41 -3.68
CA GLN A 288 19.19 -16.28 -3.36
C GLN A 288 20.12 -15.67 -2.31
N HIS A 289 20.09 -14.33 -2.16
CA HIS A 289 20.82 -13.59 -1.14
C HIS A 289 19.93 -13.19 0.06
N ALA A 290 18.79 -13.87 0.25
CA ALA A 290 17.82 -13.59 1.31
C ALA A 290 17.22 -12.17 1.26
N ILE A 291 17.09 -11.57 0.06
CA ILE A 291 16.47 -10.26 -0.16
C ILE A 291 15.14 -10.46 -0.90
N PHE A 292 14.03 -10.14 -0.23
CA PHE A 292 12.67 -10.41 -0.69
C PHE A 292 11.96 -9.12 -1.11
N CYS A 293 12.24 -8.65 -2.32
CA CYS A 293 11.58 -7.50 -2.93
C CYS A 293 10.20 -7.90 -3.49
N PRO A 294 9.12 -7.20 -3.13
CA PRO A 294 7.80 -7.46 -3.67
C PRO A 294 7.66 -6.95 -5.11
N VAL A 295 6.65 -7.46 -5.79
CA VAL A 295 6.20 -7.03 -7.13
C VAL A 295 4.76 -6.57 -7.00
N HIS A 296 4.44 -5.42 -7.52
CA HIS A 296 3.13 -4.82 -7.59
C HIS A 296 2.70 -4.69 -9.05
N TRP A 297 1.58 -5.15 -9.47
CA TRP A 297 0.73 -6.28 -9.05
C TRP A 297 0.56 -7.14 -10.28
N PRO A 298 0.40 -8.45 -10.20
CA PRO A 298 0.07 -9.25 -11.37
C PRO A 298 -1.27 -8.77 -11.92
N LEU A 299 -1.35 -8.61 -13.25
CA LEU A 299 -2.60 -8.23 -13.90
C LEU A 299 -3.52 -9.44 -14.01
N ARG A 300 -4.80 -9.21 -13.81
CA ARG A 300 -5.87 -10.13 -14.18
C ARG A 300 -5.97 -10.24 -15.71
N GLU A 301 -6.57 -11.32 -16.17
CA GLU A 301 -6.78 -11.55 -17.61
C GLU A 301 -7.54 -10.41 -18.30
N ASP A 302 -8.59 -9.89 -17.63
CA ASP A 302 -9.43 -8.80 -18.13
C ASP A 302 -8.72 -7.43 -18.17
N MET A 303 -7.56 -7.30 -17.51
CA MET A 303 -6.74 -6.08 -17.45
C MET A 303 -5.48 -6.13 -18.31
N LYS A 304 -5.15 -7.27 -18.92
CA LYS A 304 -3.89 -7.46 -19.67
C LYS A 304 -3.70 -6.51 -20.87
N HIS A 305 -4.76 -5.83 -21.30
CA HIS A 305 -4.74 -4.90 -22.42
C HIS A 305 -4.68 -3.43 -22.00
N LEU A 306 -4.58 -3.15 -20.71
CA LEU A 306 -4.62 -1.80 -20.18
C LEU A 306 -3.19 -1.25 -20.04
N GLY A 307 -2.79 -0.42 -20.96
CA GLY A 307 -1.69 0.55 -21.02
C GLY A 307 -0.53 0.41 -20.03
N THR A 308 -0.39 1.41 -19.18
CA THR A 308 0.68 1.51 -18.17
C THR A 308 0.64 0.36 -17.16
N GLY A 309 -0.54 -0.10 -16.76
CA GLY A 309 -0.68 -1.24 -15.86
C GLY A 309 -0.04 -2.52 -16.38
N ALA A 310 -0.15 -2.81 -17.68
CA ALA A 310 0.48 -3.99 -18.30
C ALA A 310 2.02 -3.90 -18.28
N PHE A 311 2.57 -2.72 -18.52
CA PHE A 311 4.01 -2.47 -18.43
C PHE A 311 4.50 -2.65 -16.99
N MET A 312 3.85 -2.02 -16.03
CA MET A 312 4.24 -2.07 -14.61
C MET A 312 4.18 -3.50 -14.07
N ALA A 313 3.11 -4.25 -14.32
CA ALA A 313 2.98 -5.63 -13.88
C ALA A 313 4.11 -6.55 -14.36
N LYS A 314 4.71 -6.24 -15.50
CA LYS A 314 5.80 -7.02 -16.09
C LYS A 314 7.18 -6.58 -15.61
N HIS A 315 7.40 -5.29 -15.39
CA HIS A 315 8.73 -4.71 -15.22
C HIS A 315 9.01 -4.15 -13.81
N GLU A 316 7.96 -3.83 -13.03
CA GLU A 316 8.12 -3.23 -11.71
C GLU A 316 8.74 -4.20 -10.70
N LEU A 317 9.69 -3.69 -9.90
CA LEU A 317 10.23 -4.31 -8.71
C LEU A 317 10.38 -3.25 -7.62
N SER A 318 9.80 -3.52 -6.46
CA SER A 318 9.85 -2.62 -5.30
C SER A 318 11.03 -2.96 -4.40
N LEU A 319 12.05 -2.10 -4.35
CA LEU A 319 13.19 -2.28 -3.45
C LEU A 319 12.81 -1.89 -2.02
N VAL A 320 13.14 -2.77 -1.08
CA VAL A 320 12.77 -2.63 0.34
C VAL A 320 13.64 -1.58 1.03
N ILE A 321 13.00 -0.66 1.76
CA ILE A 321 13.66 0.46 2.45
C ILE A 321 13.15 0.68 3.87
N ASP A 322 12.39 -0.27 4.42
CA ASP A 322 11.68 -0.03 5.67
C ASP A 322 12.61 0.16 6.89
N GLN A 323 12.03 0.62 7.98
CA GLN A 323 12.74 1.04 9.19
C GLN A 323 13.50 -0.07 9.92
N ARG A 324 13.34 -1.31 9.55
CA ARG A 324 14.09 -2.45 10.09
C ARG A 324 15.55 -2.47 9.64
N TYR A 325 15.87 -1.75 8.55
CA TYR A 325 17.16 -1.87 7.84
C TYR A 325 17.99 -0.61 7.95
N MET A 326 19.32 -0.83 7.97
CA MET A 326 20.34 0.22 8.00
C MET A 326 20.98 0.40 6.61
N LEU A 327 21.90 1.36 6.49
CA LEU A 327 22.59 1.62 5.22
C LEU A 327 23.43 0.43 4.75
N GLU A 328 23.97 -0.36 5.67
CA GLU A 328 24.72 -1.59 5.36
C GLU A 328 23.84 -2.64 4.68
N ASP A 329 22.57 -2.75 5.08
CA ASP A 329 21.59 -3.62 4.42
C ASP A 329 21.26 -3.12 3.00
N MET A 330 21.16 -1.79 2.83
CA MET A 330 20.97 -1.16 1.51
C MET A 330 22.18 -1.38 0.61
N GLN A 331 23.39 -1.25 1.14
CA GLN A 331 24.63 -1.54 0.42
C GLN A 331 24.66 -3.01 -0.04
N CYS A 332 24.33 -3.93 0.84
CA CYS A 332 24.27 -5.37 0.50
C CYS A 332 23.32 -5.63 -0.67
N MET A 333 22.13 -4.99 -0.67
CA MET A 333 21.18 -5.09 -1.78
C MET A 333 21.77 -4.52 -3.08
N MET A 334 22.43 -3.36 -3.02
CA MET A 334 23.06 -2.73 -4.20
C MET A 334 24.22 -3.56 -4.75
N ASP A 335 25.01 -4.20 -3.90
CA ASP A 335 26.11 -5.07 -4.33
C ASP A 335 25.57 -6.26 -5.14
N VAL A 336 24.45 -6.87 -4.70
CA VAL A 336 23.78 -7.94 -5.46
C VAL A 336 23.25 -7.44 -6.81
N ILE A 337 22.68 -6.22 -6.86
CA ILE A 337 22.19 -5.62 -8.10
C ILE A 337 23.37 -5.33 -9.05
N LYS A 338 24.47 -4.76 -8.55
CA LYS A 338 25.71 -4.50 -9.32
C LYS A 338 26.27 -5.78 -9.93
N ASP A 339 26.40 -6.83 -9.13
CA ASP A 339 26.90 -8.14 -9.58
C ASP A 339 25.97 -8.78 -10.62
N TRP A 340 24.65 -8.54 -10.52
CA TRP A 340 23.69 -9.03 -11.51
C TRP A 340 23.80 -8.31 -12.84
N ILE A 341 24.02 -6.99 -12.84
CA ILE A 341 24.18 -6.18 -14.08
C ILE A 341 25.49 -6.53 -14.80
N CYS A 342 26.55 -6.91 -14.08
CA CYS A 342 27.86 -7.23 -14.66
C CYS A 342 27.92 -8.63 -15.28
N LYS A 343 26.89 -9.44 -15.18
CA LYS A 343 26.78 -10.78 -15.79
C LYS A 343 26.30 -10.72 -17.24
#